data_1887b140ba85605213ec5b7413438927
#
_entry.id   1887b140ba85605213ec5b7413438927
#
_cell.length_a   1.000
_cell.length_b   1.000
_cell.length_c   1.000
_cell.angle_alpha   90.00
_cell.angle_beta   90.00
_cell.angle_gamma   90.00
#
_symmetry.space_group_name_H-M   'P 1'
#
loop_
_entity.id
_entity.type
_entity.pdbx_description
1 polymer ?
#
loop_
_entity_poly.entity_id
_entity_poly.type
_entity_poly.pdbx_seq_one_letter_code
_entity_poly.pdbx_strand_id
1 'polypeptide(L)'
;KIRLFLHHGVGTNGRQLMMIFGHKMAALGYEVVAMDNLGYGMTEVNQKDVTYDDWVHAFADFVNYETKRDYKKPILYGHSAGGMITYHASCYMDEVYGIIGMCFLKNDDKTVGEEISKFKGTSWIVVPVMKKLSKTPLRTLMIPIKDVSKMDALTNHPEALKIMMNDPASGGASMQLQFLAQYMTYQMPVPTSKYDKCPILLTQPELDRWTPLKLSEISMKGIKAPFTVKILKGGGHYPMEETALRQLTDYAAEFIERC
;
A
#
# COMPACT_ATOMS: atom_id res chain seq x y z
N LYS A 1 23.65 8.97 0.81
CA LYS A 1 22.45 9.55 1.46
C LYS A 1 21.23 8.72 1.10
N ILE A 2 20.22 8.67 1.98
CA ILE A 2 19.00 7.90 1.83
C ILE A 2 17.87 8.82 1.37
N ARG A 3 17.01 8.29 0.48
CA ARG A 3 15.72 8.89 0.13
C ARG A 3 14.62 7.89 0.45
N LEU A 4 13.64 8.33 1.24
CA LEU A 4 12.47 7.54 1.61
C LEU A 4 11.32 7.83 0.64
N PHE A 5 10.85 6.81 -0.06
CA PHE A 5 9.74 6.88 -0.99
C PHE A 5 8.47 6.35 -0.35
N LEU A 6 7.43 7.17 -0.30
CA LEU A 6 6.14 6.81 0.29
C LEU A 6 5.14 6.43 -0.79
N HIS A 7 4.54 5.25 -0.65
CA HIS A 7 3.49 4.77 -1.52
C HIS A 7 2.19 4.56 -0.74
N HIS A 8 1.13 5.28 -1.13
CA HIS A 8 -0.17 5.15 -0.50
C HIS A 8 -0.97 3.94 -1.05
N GLY A 9 -2.01 3.54 -0.31
CA GLY A 9 -2.96 2.54 -0.72
C GLY A 9 -4.25 3.13 -1.33
N VAL A 10 -5.24 2.28 -1.52
CA VAL A 10 -6.60 2.74 -1.86
C VAL A 10 -7.21 3.49 -0.66
N GLY A 11 -7.86 4.60 -0.90
CA GLY A 11 -8.48 5.40 0.15
C GLY A 11 -7.58 6.42 0.85
N THR A 12 -6.33 6.57 0.41
CA THR A 12 -5.39 7.60 0.87
C THR A 12 -4.64 8.20 -0.32
N ASN A 13 -3.83 9.24 -0.07
CA ASN A 13 -2.97 9.88 -1.07
C ASN A 13 -1.61 10.24 -0.47
N GLY A 14 -0.66 10.68 -1.31
CA GLY A 14 0.70 11.00 -0.89
C GLY A 14 0.76 12.09 0.18
N ARG A 15 -0.09 13.11 0.09
CA ARG A 15 -0.19 14.19 1.08
C ARG A 15 -0.59 13.66 2.45
N GLN A 16 -1.54 12.73 2.51
CA GLN A 16 -1.97 12.11 3.76
C GLN A 16 -0.85 11.27 4.38
N LEU A 17 -0.02 10.58 3.58
CA LEU A 17 1.18 9.90 4.10
C LEU A 17 2.22 10.87 4.63
N MET A 18 2.40 12.02 3.96
CA MET A 18 3.26 13.08 4.50
C MET A 18 2.76 13.60 5.85
N MET A 19 1.45 13.67 6.07
CA MET A 19 0.85 14.13 7.34
C MET A 19 1.08 13.16 8.50
N ILE A 20 1.00 11.86 8.28
CA ILE A 20 1.14 10.87 9.38
C ILE A 20 2.59 10.40 9.59
N PHE A 21 3.41 10.41 8.55
CA PHE A 21 4.74 9.81 8.62
C PHE A 21 5.84 10.67 7.97
N GLY A 22 5.64 11.12 6.73
CA GLY A 22 6.71 11.74 5.96
C GLY A 22 7.32 12.98 6.61
N HIS A 23 6.51 13.88 7.19
CA HIS A 23 7.03 15.08 7.85
C HIS A 23 7.89 14.77 9.08
N LYS A 24 7.58 13.67 9.81
CA LYS A 24 8.36 13.24 10.96
C LYS A 24 9.74 12.72 10.55
N MET A 25 9.78 11.92 9.46
CA MET A 25 11.04 11.45 8.90
C MET A 25 11.86 12.60 8.32
N ALA A 26 11.22 13.58 7.68
CA ALA A 26 11.90 14.78 7.19
C ALA A 26 12.50 15.62 8.33
N ALA A 27 11.81 15.71 9.49
CA ALA A 27 12.33 16.37 10.68
C ALA A 27 13.56 15.66 11.27
N LEU A 28 13.74 14.35 11.04
CA LEU A 28 14.94 13.59 11.37
C LEU A 28 16.07 13.76 10.34
N GLY A 29 15.87 14.57 9.29
CA GLY A 29 16.87 14.84 8.26
C GLY A 29 16.86 13.89 7.06
N TYR A 30 15.90 12.98 6.96
CA TYR A 30 15.72 12.16 5.77
C TYR A 30 15.09 12.97 4.63
N GLU A 31 15.50 12.70 3.41
CA GLU A 31 14.78 13.18 2.24
C GLU A 31 13.59 12.26 1.98
N VAL A 32 12.39 12.84 1.94
CA VAL A 32 11.14 12.09 1.81
C VAL A 32 10.39 12.55 0.57
N VAL A 33 9.97 11.58 -0.23
CA VAL A 33 9.19 11.82 -1.46
C VAL A 33 7.94 10.94 -1.42
N ALA A 34 6.78 11.56 -1.64
CA ALA A 34 5.51 10.86 -1.74
C ALA A 34 4.92 11.12 -3.12
N MET A 35 4.56 10.06 -3.85
CA MET A 35 3.81 10.19 -5.09
C MET A 35 2.32 9.94 -4.84
N ASP A 36 1.47 10.57 -5.63
CA ASP A 36 0.09 10.16 -5.78
C ASP A 36 0.00 9.09 -6.88
N ASN A 37 -0.68 7.99 -6.60
CA ASN A 37 -0.91 6.94 -7.57
C ASN A 37 -1.70 7.45 -8.76
N LEU A 38 -1.56 6.78 -9.90
CA LEU A 38 -2.32 7.11 -11.11
C LEU A 38 -3.82 7.13 -10.81
N GLY A 39 -4.46 8.28 -11.03
CA GLY A 39 -5.87 8.52 -10.74
C GLY A 39 -6.20 8.93 -9.30
N TYR A 40 -5.19 9.20 -8.46
CA TYR A 40 -5.34 9.73 -7.11
C TYR A 40 -4.66 11.10 -6.95
N GLY A 41 -5.08 11.83 -5.90
CA GLY A 41 -4.46 13.07 -5.50
C GLY A 41 -4.39 14.08 -6.63
N MET A 42 -3.18 14.49 -7.01
CA MET A 42 -2.90 15.45 -8.08
C MET A 42 -2.35 14.79 -9.35
N THR A 43 -2.24 13.47 -9.40
CA THR A 43 -1.77 12.76 -10.59
C THR A 43 -2.92 12.61 -11.60
N GLU A 44 -2.89 13.44 -12.64
CA GLU A 44 -3.86 13.40 -13.73
C GLU A 44 -3.52 12.29 -14.72
N VAL A 45 -4.50 11.45 -15.02
CA VAL A 45 -4.38 10.37 -16.01
C VAL A 45 -5.71 10.14 -16.72
N ASN A 46 -5.67 9.49 -17.87
CA ASN A 46 -6.87 8.92 -18.46
C ASN A 46 -7.28 7.67 -17.65
N GLN A 47 -8.14 7.84 -16.65
CA GLN A 47 -8.55 6.77 -15.74
C GLN A 47 -9.16 5.55 -16.42
N LYS A 48 -9.54 5.64 -17.70
CA LYS A 48 -10.06 4.48 -18.45
C LYS A 48 -9.00 3.44 -18.77
N ASP A 49 -7.73 3.77 -18.61
CA ASP A 49 -6.61 2.90 -18.98
C ASP A 49 -5.78 2.45 -17.78
N VAL A 50 -6.11 2.89 -16.54
CA VAL A 50 -5.35 2.54 -15.34
C VAL A 50 -5.66 1.12 -14.86
N THR A 51 -4.59 0.35 -14.63
CA THR A 51 -4.62 -0.99 -14.04
C THR A 51 -3.78 -1.04 -12.76
N TYR A 52 -3.86 -2.12 -12.01
CA TYR A 52 -2.99 -2.34 -10.84
C TYR A 52 -1.51 -2.47 -11.24
N ASP A 53 -1.26 -3.11 -12.37
CA ASP A 53 0.08 -3.26 -12.93
C ASP A 53 0.73 -1.90 -13.27
N ASP A 54 -0.08 -0.95 -13.77
CA ASP A 54 0.38 0.42 -14.01
C ASP A 54 0.82 1.11 -12.71
N TRP A 55 0.15 0.87 -11.58
CA TRP A 55 0.59 1.39 -10.29
C TRP A 55 1.94 0.82 -9.87
N VAL A 56 2.13 -0.50 -10.06
CA VAL A 56 3.39 -1.19 -9.72
C VAL A 56 4.54 -0.63 -10.56
N HIS A 57 4.35 -0.54 -11.87
CA HIS A 57 5.40 -0.06 -12.79
C HIS A 57 5.66 1.44 -12.65
N ALA A 58 4.61 2.27 -12.54
CA ALA A 58 4.79 3.72 -12.34
C ALA A 58 5.62 4.02 -11.08
N PHE A 59 5.40 3.28 -10.00
CA PHE A 59 6.20 3.46 -8.79
C PHE A 59 7.64 2.98 -8.99
N ALA A 60 7.85 1.85 -9.64
CA ALA A 60 9.19 1.36 -9.95
C ALA A 60 9.98 2.35 -10.82
N ASP A 61 9.36 2.85 -11.88
CA ASP A 61 9.97 3.82 -12.79
C ASP A 61 10.28 5.15 -12.10
N PHE A 62 9.36 5.62 -11.25
CA PHE A 62 9.56 6.84 -10.47
C PHE A 62 10.77 6.71 -9.52
N VAL A 63 10.86 5.60 -8.77
CA VAL A 63 11.98 5.36 -7.85
C VAL A 63 13.29 5.21 -8.62
N ASN A 64 13.31 4.47 -9.73
CA ASN A 64 14.51 4.31 -10.58
C ASN A 64 14.97 5.66 -11.15
N TYR A 65 14.04 6.48 -11.63
CA TYR A 65 14.34 7.82 -12.15
C TYR A 65 14.97 8.74 -11.09
N GLU A 66 14.30 8.82 -9.92
CA GLU A 66 14.77 9.65 -8.82
C GLU A 66 16.10 9.17 -8.23
N THR A 67 16.33 7.86 -8.20
CA THR A 67 17.58 7.26 -7.75
C THR A 67 18.73 7.59 -8.71
N LYS A 68 18.50 7.47 -10.01
CA LYS A 68 19.50 7.78 -11.05
C LYS A 68 19.85 9.27 -11.13
N ARG A 69 18.90 10.15 -10.75
CA ARG A 69 19.12 11.61 -10.81
C ARG A 69 20.26 12.09 -9.91
N ASP A 70 20.41 11.51 -8.72
CA ASP A 70 21.37 11.97 -7.72
C ASP A 70 21.97 10.85 -6.83
N TYR A 71 21.81 9.61 -7.24
CA TYR A 71 22.43 8.41 -6.63
C TYR A 71 22.14 8.24 -5.13
N LYS A 72 20.94 8.55 -4.69
CA LYS A 72 20.50 8.28 -3.31
C LYS A 72 19.93 6.88 -3.16
N LYS A 73 20.26 6.25 -2.03
CA LYS A 73 19.78 4.90 -1.71
C LYS A 73 18.27 4.92 -1.47
N PRO A 74 17.44 4.21 -2.26
CA PRO A 74 16.01 4.15 -2.05
C PRO A 74 15.62 3.20 -0.91
N ILE A 75 14.86 3.73 0.04
CA ILE A 75 14.05 2.97 1.02
C ILE A 75 12.59 3.21 0.67
N LEU A 76 11.78 2.16 0.69
CA LEU A 76 10.37 2.23 0.35
C LEU A 76 9.51 2.14 1.60
N TYR A 77 8.46 2.94 1.67
CA TYR A 77 7.39 2.82 2.66
C TYR A 77 6.06 2.64 1.96
N GLY A 78 5.31 1.61 2.31
CA GLY A 78 4.00 1.35 1.76
C GLY A 78 2.91 1.27 2.84
N HIS A 79 1.85 2.07 2.65
CA HIS A 79 0.67 2.05 3.52
C HIS A 79 -0.46 1.23 2.90
N SER A 80 -1.07 0.31 3.65
CA SER A 80 -2.21 -0.49 3.18
C SER A 80 -1.87 -1.27 1.90
N ALA A 81 -2.66 -1.17 0.84
CA ALA A 81 -2.33 -1.74 -0.47
C ALA A 81 -0.92 -1.34 -0.96
N GLY A 82 -0.45 -0.15 -0.57
CA GLY A 82 0.91 0.33 -0.87
C GLY A 82 2.01 -0.57 -0.32
N GLY A 83 1.78 -1.28 0.77
CA GLY A 83 2.76 -2.24 1.32
C GLY A 83 3.08 -3.36 0.32
N MET A 84 2.06 -4.00 -0.25
CA MET A 84 2.29 -5.03 -1.26
C MET A 84 2.77 -4.43 -2.60
N ILE A 85 2.32 -3.21 -2.95
CA ILE A 85 2.80 -2.54 -4.16
C ILE A 85 4.29 -2.24 -4.07
N THR A 86 4.81 -1.79 -2.91
CA THR A 86 6.26 -1.59 -2.75
C THR A 86 7.04 -2.89 -2.91
N TYR A 87 6.52 -4.01 -2.43
CA TYR A 87 7.10 -5.33 -2.67
C TYR A 87 7.11 -5.69 -4.17
N HIS A 88 5.97 -5.58 -4.85
CA HIS A 88 5.88 -5.88 -6.29
C HIS A 88 6.79 -4.97 -7.13
N ALA A 89 6.73 -3.67 -6.89
CA ALA A 89 7.53 -2.67 -7.61
C ALA A 89 9.02 -2.88 -7.38
N SER A 90 9.45 -3.27 -6.18
CA SER A 90 10.85 -3.54 -5.88
C SER A 90 11.45 -4.63 -6.77
N CYS A 91 10.62 -5.55 -7.29
CA CYS A 91 11.08 -6.58 -8.21
C CYS A 91 11.52 -6.02 -9.58
N TYR A 92 11.08 -4.81 -9.93
CA TYR A 92 11.39 -4.11 -11.19
C TYR A 92 12.36 -2.94 -10.99
N MET A 93 12.80 -2.67 -9.77
CA MET A 93 13.77 -1.62 -9.47
C MET A 93 15.20 -2.13 -9.62
N ASP A 94 16.11 -1.25 -10.01
CA ASP A 94 17.53 -1.58 -10.10
C ASP A 94 18.11 -1.83 -8.69
N GLU A 95 17.83 -0.90 -7.77
CA GLU A 95 18.29 -0.94 -6.38
C GLU A 95 17.15 -0.64 -5.39
N VAL A 96 17.11 -1.36 -4.28
CA VAL A 96 16.27 -1.11 -3.11
C VAL A 96 17.03 -1.56 -1.87
N TYR A 97 17.11 -0.72 -0.86
CA TYR A 97 17.87 -1.00 0.36
C TYR A 97 17.00 -1.46 1.52
N GLY A 98 15.69 -1.24 1.46
CA GLY A 98 14.74 -1.74 2.44
C GLY A 98 13.30 -1.41 2.09
N ILE A 99 12.37 -2.21 2.60
CA ILE A 99 10.93 -1.98 2.48
C ILE A 99 10.33 -1.90 3.88
N ILE A 100 9.54 -0.86 4.13
CA ILE A 100 8.73 -0.71 5.33
C ILE A 100 7.27 -0.80 4.89
N GLY A 101 6.54 -1.79 5.35
CA GLY A 101 5.11 -1.94 5.06
C GLY A 101 4.27 -1.78 6.32
N MET A 102 3.12 -1.14 6.21
CA MET A 102 2.17 -1.11 7.32
C MET A 102 1.25 -2.34 7.31
N CYS A 103 1.03 -2.94 6.16
CA CYS A 103 0.55 -4.30 5.99
C CYS A 103 1.04 -4.87 4.66
N PHE A 104 0.99 -6.19 4.53
CA PHE A 104 1.25 -6.87 3.26
C PHE A 104 0.05 -7.76 2.94
N LEU A 105 -0.53 -7.58 1.76
CA LEU A 105 -1.76 -8.23 1.34
C LEU A 105 -1.53 -8.98 0.02
N LYS A 106 -1.36 -10.29 0.10
CA LYS A 106 -1.22 -11.13 -1.09
C LYS A 106 -2.52 -11.11 -1.90
N ASN A 107 -2.49 -10.43 -3.03
CA ASN A 107 -3.67 -10.07 -3.80
C ASN A 107 -4.50 -11.27 -4.27
N ASP A 108 -3.86 -12.37 -4.67
CA ASP A 108 -4.50 -13.59 -5.16
C ASP A 108 -4.80 -14.63 -4.08
N ASP A 109 -4.52 -14.33 -2.80
CA ASP A 109 -4.88 -15.19 -1.69
C ASP A 109 -6.37 -15.03 -1.33
N LYS A 110 -7.10 -16.14 -1.32
CA LYS A 110 -8.54 -16.15 -1.05
C LYS A 110 -8.89 -15.63 0.34
N THR A 111 -8.11 -16.02 1.35
CA THR A 111 -8.35 -15.60 2.75
C THR A 111 -8.13 -14.10 2.90
N VAL A 112 -7.06 -13.58 2.31
CA VAL A 112 -6.77 -12.14 2.28
C VAL A 112 -7.90 -11.39 1.56
N GLY A 113 -8.27 -11.83 0.35
CA GLY A 113 -9.32 -11.18 -0.44
C GLY A 113 -10.67 -11.14 0.26
N GLU A 114 -11.07 -12.21 0.93
CA GLU A 114 -12.33 -12.25 1.69
C GLU A 114 -12.30 -11.35 2.92
N GLU A 115 -11.16 -11.28 3.62
CA GLU A 115 -11.07 -10.49 4.85
C GLU A 115 -11.04 -8.98 4.59
N ILE A 116 -10.43 -8.52 3.49
CA ILE A 116 -10.39 -7.09 3.14
C ILE A 116 -11.67 -6.59 2.46
N SER A 117 -12.49 -7.48 1.90
CA SER A 117 -13.70 -7.18 1.16
C SER A 117 -14.93 -7.08 2.07
N LYS A 118 -15.92 -6.31 1.64
CA LYS A 118 -17.30 -6.38 2.19
C LYS A 118 -18.04 -7.66 1.83
N PHE A 119 -17.63 -8.36 0.79
CA PHE A 119 -18.27 -9.56 0.26
C PHE A 119 -17.71 -10.85 0.87
N LYS A 120 -17.64 -10.90 2.19
CA LYS A 120 -17.14 -12.06 2.93
C LYS A 120 -17.92 -13.33 2.56
N GLY A 121 -17.19 -14.40 2.20
CA GLY A 121 -17.79 -15.68 1.80
C GLY A 121 -18.30 -15.75 0.36
N THR A 122 -18.22 -14.66 -0.42
CA THR A 122 -18.69 -14.63 -1.82
C THR A 122 -17.61 -14.33 -2.84
N SER A 123 -16.36 -14.15 -2.40
CA SER A 123 -15.23 -13.84 -3.29
C SER A 123 -15.04 -14.86 -4.42
N TRP A 124 -15.37 -16.14 -4.16
CA TRP A 124 -15.29 -17.22 -5.15
C TRP A 124 -16.25 -17.05 -6.35
N ILE A 125 -17.32 -16.24 -6.20
CA ILE A 125 -18.21 -15.85 -7.30
C ILE A 125 -17.81 -14.48 -7.83
N VAL A 126 -17.62 -13.51 -6.94
CA VAL A 126 -17.40 -12.09 -7.28
C VAL A 126 -16.12 -11.91 -8.10
N VAL A 127 -15.01 -12.51 -7.67
CA VAL A 127 -13.71 -12.35 -8.36
C VAL A 127 -13.73 -12.92 -9.78
N PRO A 128 -14.20 -14.15 -10.06
CA PRO A 128 -14.33 -14.66 -11.43
C PRO A 128 -15.27 -13.82 -12.31
N VAL A 129 -16.38 -13.35 -11.75
CA VAL A 129 -17.32 -12.47 -12.48
C VAL A 129 -16.65 -11.14 -12.84
N MET A 130 -15.99 -10.48 -11.90
CA MET A 130 -15.24 -9.26 -12.16
C MET A 130 -14.16 -9.47 -13.23
N LYS A 131 -13.40 -10.57 -13.15
CA LYS A 131 -12.39 -10.94 -14.14
C LYS A 131 -12.98 -11.17 -15.52
N LYS A 132 -14.18 -11.73 -15.63
CA LYS A 132 -14.88 -11.90 -16.91
C LYS A 132 -15.37 -10.55 -17.45
N LEU A 133 -15.99 -9.74 -16.61
CA LEU A 133 -16.50 -8.42 -17.00
C LEU A 133 -15.38 -7.43 -17.36
N SER A 134 -14.22 -7.53 -16.72
CA SER A 134 -13.05 -6.70 -17.05
C SER A 134 -12.49 -6.92 -18.45
N LYS A 135 -12.92 -7.98 -19.15
CA LYS A 135 -12.59 -8.25 -20.56
C LYS A 135 -13.63 -7.70 -21.56
N THR A 136 -14.67 -7.03 -21.06
CA THR A 136 -15.76 -6.45 -21.85
C THR A 136 -15.68 -4.92 -21.82
N PRO A 137 -16.53 -4.19 -22.58
CA PRO A 137 -16.62 -2.72 -22.46
C PRO A 137 -16.93 -2.22 -21.04
N LEU A 138 -17.48 -3.07 -20.15
CA LEU A 138 -17.71 -2.74 -18.74
C LEU A 138 -16.41 -2.59 -17.91
N ARG A 139 -15.26 -2.90 -18.47
CA ARG A 139 -13.95 -2.76 -17.80
C ARG A 139 -13.70 -1.37 -17.23
N THR A 140 -14.27 -0.33 -17.83
CA THR A 140 -14.11 1.07 -17.45
C THR A 140 -15.17 1.56 -16.46
N LEU A 141 -16.08 0.68 -16.01
CA LEU A 141 -17.08 1.02 -15.00
C LEU A 141 -16.38 1.45 -13.71
N MET A 142 -16.72 2.66 -13.23
CA MET A 142 -16.21 3.19 -11.98
C MET A 142 -16.99 2.63 -10.80
N ILE A 143 -16.30 2.01 -9.86
CA ILE A 143 -16.86 1.38 -8.67
C ILE A 143 -16.32 2.14 -7.45
N PRO A 144 -17.20 2.72 -6.60
CA PRO A 144 -16.76 3.34 -5.36
C PRO A 144 -16.07 2.31 -4.45
N ILE A 145 -14.85 2.61 -4.01
CA ILE A 145 -14.08 1.67 -3.17
C ILE A 145 -14.82 1.35 -1.86
N LYS A 146 -15.52 2.32 -1.31
CA LYS A 146 -16.35 2.13 -0.10
C LYS A 146 -17.45 1.06 -0.24
N ASP A 147 -17.85 0.74 -1.46
CA ASP A 147 -18.92 -0.25 -1.70
C ASP A 147 -18.38 -1.69 -1.74
N VAL A 148 -17.09 -1.85 -2.02
CA VAL A 148 -16.44 -3.16 -2.19
C VAL A 148 -15.43 -3.52 -1.08
N SER A 149 -15.00 -2.56 -0.28
CA SER A 149 -14.02 -2.74 0.78
C SER A 149 -14.47 -2.15 2.13
N LYS A 150 -13.81 -2.54 3.23
CA LYS A 150 -14.12 -2.08 4.59
C LYS A 150 -13.60 -0.66 4.87
N MET A 151 -13.95 0.30 4.01
CA MET A 151 -13.49 1.69 4.15
C MET A 151 -13.93 2.38 5.45
N ASP A 152 -14.97 1.87 6.10
CA ASP A 152 -15.41 2.28 7.44
C ASP A 152 -14.39 1.96 8.55
N ALA A 153 -13.42 1.11 8.25
CA ALA A 153 -12.29 0.79 9.13
C ALA A 153 -10.98 1.51 8.76
N LEU A 154 -11.04 2.49 7.83
CA LEU A 154 -9.86 3.23 7.34
C LEU A 154 -9.10 3.94 8.47
N THR A 155 -9.79 4.53 9.43
CA THR A 155 -9.21 5.07 10.66
C THR A 155 -10.13 4.86 11.86
N ASN A 156 -9.56 4.82 13.05
CA ASN A 156 -10.32 4.71 14.30
C ASN A 156 -10.82 6.08 14.82
N HIS A 157 -10.48 7.17 14.12
CA HIS A 157 -10.89 8.53 14.47
C HIS A 157 -12.15 8.94 13.69
N PRO A 158 -13.36 9.06 14.33
CA PRO A 158 -14.63 9.23 13.61
C PRO A 158 -14.70 10.48 12.73
N GLU A 159 -14.19 11.62 13.23
CA GLU A 159 -14.21 12.90 12.49
C GLU A 159 -13.31 12.83 11.24
N ALA A 160 -12.11 12.26 11.40
CA ALA A 160 -11.22 12.06 10.27
C ALA A 160 -11.80 11.08 9.24
N LEU A 161 -12.41 10.00 9.71
CA LEU A 161 -13.10 9.04 8.83
C LEU A 161 -14.16 9.73 7.97
N LYS A 162 -14.99 10.56 8.59
CA LYS A 162 -16.04 11.32 7.88
C LYS A 162 -15.44 12.25 6.80
N ILE A 163 -14.35 12.95 7.11
CA ILE A 163 -13.66 13.81 6.14
C ILE A 163 -13.08 12.98 5.00
N MET A 164 -12.33 11.92 5.32
CA MET A 164 -11.67 11.07 4.32
C MET A 164 -12.67 10.37 3.41
N MET A 165 -13.81 9.91 3.92
CA MET A 165 -14.86 9.24 3.14
C MET A 165 -15.61 10.17 2.17
N ASN A 166 -15.56 11.47 2.39
CA ASN A 166 -16.13 12.50 1.50
C ASN A 166 -15.11 13.07 0.51
N ASP A 167 -13.83 12.76 0.68
CA ASP A 167 -12.77 13.23 -0.23
C ASP A 167 -12.63 12.26 -1.42
N PRO A 168 -12.94 12.70 -2.65
CA PRO A 168 -12.81 11.84 -3.85
C PRO A 168 -11.37 11.46 -4.18
N ALA A 169 -10.38 12.16 -3.61
CA ALA A 169 -8.95 11.83 -3.73
C ALA A 169 -8.45 10.93 -2.59
N SER A 170 -9.35 10.41 -1.75
CA SER A 170 -9.06 9.57 -0.60
C SER A 170 -10.11 8.46 -0.46
N GLY A 171 -10.75 8.31 0.71
CA GLY A 171 -11.74 7.26 0.99
C GLY A 171 -13.01 7.31 0.15
N GLY A 172 -13.34 8.46 -0.45
CA GLY A 172 -14.44 8.63 -1.41
C GLY A 172 -14.11 8.24 -2.85
N ALA A 173 -12.88 7.79 -3.13
CA ALA A 173 -12.44 7.44 -4.47
C ALA A 173 -13.21 6.28 -5.08
N SER A 174 -13.26 6.26 -6.42
CA SER A 174 -13.76 5.14 -7.21
C SER A 174 -12.64 4.58 -8.08
N MET A 175 -12.65 3.28 -8.32
CA MET A 175 -11.70 2.60 -9.19
C MET A 175 -12.43 1.84 -10.29
N GLN A 176 -11.75 1.67 -11.42
CA GLN A 176 -12.28 0.92 -12.53
C GLN A 176 -12.43 -0.56 -12.22
N LEU A 177 -13.43 -1.20 -12.81
CA LEU A 177 -13.64 -2.64 -12.69
C LEU A 177 -12.39 -3.43 -13.10
N GLN A 178 -11.68 -3.03 -14.17
CA GLN A 178 -10.45 -3.69 -14.60
C GLN A 178 -9.34 -3.59 -13.56
N PHE A 179 -9.19 -2.42 -12.90
CA PHE A 179 -8.23 -2.25 -11.82
C PHE A 179 -8.53 -3.20 -10.66
N LEU A 180 -9.77 -3.22 -10.19
CA LEU A 180 -10.19 -4.07 -9.07
C LEU A 180 -10.05 -5.56 -9.39
N ALA A 181 -10.42 -5.97 -10.60
CA ALA A 181 -10.26 -7.34 -11.06
C ALA A 181 -8.79 -7.78 -11.09
N GLN A 182 -7.91 -6.91 -11.58
CA GLN A 182 -6.47 -7.18 -11.60
C GLN A 182 -5.88 -7.14 -10.20
N TYR A 183 -6.25 -6.15 -9.36
CA TYR A 183 -5.83 -6.06 -7.96
C TYR A 183 -6.09 -7.37 -7.21
N MET A 184 -7.29 -7.93 -7.33
CA MET A 184 -7.70 -9.17 -6.64
C MET A 184 -7.07 -10.45 -7.20
N THR A 185 -6.37 -10.39 -8.32
CA THR A 185 -5.80 -11.57 -8.99
C THR A 185 -4.32 -11.41 -9.37
N TYR A 186 -3.70 -10.33 -8.89
CA TYR A 186 -2.31 -10.03 -9.24
C TYR A 186 -1.36 -11.06 -8.63
N GLN A 187 -0.51 -11.61 -9.48
CA GLN A 187 0.52 -12.58 -9.07
C GLN A 187 1.78 -11.85 -8.65
N MET A 188 2.41 -12.28 -7.58
CA MET A 188 3.72 -11.75 -7.17
C MET A 188 4.75 -11.95 -8.28
N PRO A 189 5.46 -10.90 -8.76
CA PRO A 189 6.51 -11.05 -9.78
C PRO A 189 7.62 -12.00 -9.32
N VAL A 190 7.97 -11.94 -8.04
CA VAL A 190 8.89 -12.86 -7.37
C VAL A 190 8.16 -13.42 -6.14
N PRO A 191 8.01 -14.75 -5.99
CA PRO A 191 7.38 -15.33 -4.81
C PRO A 191 8.22 -15.08 -3.57
N THR A 192 7.57 -14.97 -2.39
CA THR A 192 8.24 -14.67 -1.12
C THR A 192 9.42 -15.60 -0.83
N SER A 193 9.29 -16.91 -1.14
CA SER A 193 10.34 -17.91 -0.93
C SER A 193 11.62 -17.71 -1.77
N LYS A 194 11.56 -16.82 -2.77
CA LYS A 194 12.70 -16.47 -3.63
C LYS A 194 13.16 -15.01 -3.47
N TYR A 195 12.38 -14.19 -2.77
CA TYR A 195 12.69 -12.78 -2.60
C TYR A 195 13.74 -12.58 -1.49
N ASP A 196 14.90 -12.08 -1.87
CA ASP A 196 16.04 -11.79 -0.98
C ASP A 196 16.71 -10.45 -1.28
N LYS A 197 16.02 -9.56 -2.02
CA LYS A 197 16.59 -8.33 -2.55
C LYS A 197 16.98 -7.32 -1.49
N CYS A 198 16.15 -7.15 -0.45
CA CYS A 198 16.40 -6.23 0.65
C CYS A 198 15.65 -6.67 1.92
N PRO A 199 16.06 -6.20 3.11
CA PRO A 199 15.32 -6.44 4.35
C PRO A 199 13.94 -5.76 4.31
N ILE A 200 13.00 -6.34 5.07
CA ILE A 200 11.61 -5.89 5.14
C ILE A 200 11.20 -5.69 6.60
N LEU A 201 10.61 -4.53 6.89
CA LEU A 201 9.99 -4.21 8.17
C LEU A 201 8.47 -4.13 8.00
N LEU A 202 7.72 -4.91 8.77
CA LEU A 202 6.28 -4.74 8.95
C LEU A 202 6.02 -3.91 10.21
N THR A 203 5.36 -2.77 10.05
CA THR A 203 4.90 -1.92 11.14
C THR A 203 3.38 -2.06 11.26
N GLN A 204 2.93 -3.09 11.98
CA GLN A 204 1.52 -3.45 12.09
C GLN A 204 0.78 -2.63 13.14
N PRO A 205 -0.28 -1.87 12.80
CA PRO A 205 -1.12 -1.22 13.79
C PRO A 205 -1.86 -2.25 14.66
N GLU A 206 -1.85 -2.06 15.99
CA GLU A 206 -2.43 -3.00 16.95
C GLU A 206 -3.96 -3.12 16.84
N LEU A 207 -4.62 -1.99 16.59
CA LEU A 207 -6.09 -1.90 16.51
C LEU A 207 -6.59 -1.75 15.07
N ASP A 208 -5.85 -2.33 14.12
CA ASP A 208 -6.26 -2.36 12.72
C ASP A 208 -7.45 -3.31 12.52
N ARG A 209 -8.64 -2.72 12.31
CA ARG A 209 -9.89 -3.46 12.11
C ARG A 209 -10.09 -3.96 10.68
N TRP A 210 -9.24 -3.48 9.74
CA TRP A 210 -9.35 -3.84 8.32
C TRP A 210 -8.35 -4.91 7.91
N THR A 211 -7.07 -4.70 8.26
CA THR A 211 -5.99 -5.59 7.84
C THR A 211 -5.17 -6.09 9.06
N PRO A 212 -5.75 -6.97 9.87
CA PRO A 212 -5.07 -7.50 11.06
C PRO A 212 -3.79 -8.24 10.68
N LEU A 213 -2.83 -8.32 11.61
CA LEU A 213 -1.50 -8.91 11.46
C LEU A 213 -1.51 -10.25 10.72
N LYS A 214 -2.48 -11.11 10.99
CA LYS A 214 -2.64 -12.42 10.37
C LYS A 214 -2.60 -12.37 8.82
N LEU A 215 -3.13 -11.31 8.21
CA LEU A 215 -3.14 -11.19 6.74
C LEU A 215 -1.72 -10.97 6.20
N SER A 216 -0.92 -10.17 6.88
CA SER A 216 0.49 -9.98 6.54
C SER A 216 1.31 -11.26 6.79
N GLU A 217 1.03 -12.00 7.86
CA GLU A 217 1.67 -13.29 8.13
C GLU A 217 1.39 -14.32 7.03
N ILE A 218 0.14 -14.41 6.56
CA ILE A 218 -0.24 -15.25 5.42
C ILE A 218 0.53 -14.80 4.16
N SER A 219 0.51 -13.51 3.88
CA SER A 219 1.07 -12.92 2.66
C SER A 219 2.58 -13.06 2.56
N MET A 220 3.28 -12.93 3.68
CA MET A 220 4.74 -12.97 3.77
C MET A 220 5.28 -14.33 4.21
N LYS A 221 4.41 -15.34 4.26
CA LYS A 221 4.81 -16.71 4.64
C LYS A 221 5.98 -17.20 3.79
N GLY A 222 7.02 -17.67 4.47
CA GLY A 222 8.21 -18.24 3.83
C GLY A 222 9.09 -17.20 3.13
N ILE A 223 8.96 -15.90 3.44
CA ILE A 223 9.85 -14.87 2.89
C ILE A 223 11.32 -15.21 3.17
N LYS A 224 12.17 -15.11 2.13
CA LYS A 224 13.59 -15.40 2.22
C LYS A 224 14.40 -14.21 2.75
N ALA A 225 13.98 -12.98 2.44
CA ALA A 225 14.62 -11.78 2.95
C ALA A 225 14.48 -11.66 4.48
N PRO A 226 15.39 -10.97 5.17
CA PRO A 226 15.22 -10.61 6.58
C PRO A 226 13.89 -9.88 6.79
N PHE A 227 13.02 -10.42 7.64
CA PHE A 227 11.68 -9.91 7.89
C PHE A 227 11.47 -9.65 9.39
N THR A 228 11.19 -8.41 9.73
CA THR A 228 10.98 -7.96 11.12
C THR A 228 9.56 -7.43 11.27
N VAL A 229 8.91 -7.75 12.38
CA VAL A 229 7.57 -7.27 12.74
C VAL A 229 7.65 -6.38 13.96
N LYS A 230 7.07 -5.19 13.89
CA LYS A 230 6.91 -4.24 14.98
C LYS A 230 5.44 -3.84 15.10
N ILE A 231 4.90 -3.82 16.31
CA ILE A 231 3.52 -3.47 16.59
C ILE A 231 3.43 -1.99 16.97
N LEU A 232 2.52 -1.26 16.31
CA LEU A 232 2.21 0.13 16.63
C LEU A 232 1.06 0.17 17.64
N LYS A 233 1.38 0.41 18.91
CA LYS A 233 0.44 0.35 20.02
C LYS A 233 -0.69 1.37 19.89
N GLY A 234 -1.92 0.87 19.99
CA GLY A 234 -3.14 1.65 19.90
C GLY A 234 -3.48 2.14 18.49
N GLY A 235 -2.65 1.90 17.48
CA GLY A 235 -2.83 2.42 16.11
C GLY A 235 -3.95 1.74 15.36
N GLY A 236 -4.77 2.52 14.64
CA GLY A 236 -5.72 2.06 13.64
C GLY A 236 -5.09 1.87 12.27
N HIS A 237 -5.88 1.45 11.26
CA HIS A 237 -5.38 1.16 9.90
C HIS A 237 -4.66 2.36 9.27
N TYR A 238 -5.27 3.54 9.27
CA TYR A 238 -4.59 4.82 9.03
C TYR A 238 -4.39 5.46 10.41
N PRO A 239 -3.21 5.29 11.02
CA PRO A 239 -2.99 5.71 12.40
C PRO A 239 -2.97 7.22 12.53
N MET A 240 -3.68 7.72 13.50
CA MET A 240 -3.68 9.13 13.93
C MET A 240 -3.29 9.25 15.41
N GLU A 241 -3.13 8.12 16.07
CA GLU A 241 -2.77 8.01 17.49
C GLU A 241 -1.28 8.34 17.67
N GLU A 242 -0.98 9.33 18.52
CA GLU A 242 0.37 9.86 18.70
C GLU A 242 1.40 8.79 19.07
N THR A 243 1.02 7.84 19.94
CA THR A 243 1.90 6.74 20.32
C THR A 243 2.26 5.87 19.12
N ALA A 244 1.29 5.52 18.29
CA ALA A 244 1.50 4.72 17.09
C ALA A 244 2.39 5.46 16.07
N LEU A 245 2.14 6.76 15.87
CA LEU A 245 2.92 7.59 14.94
C LEU A 245 4.37 7.79 15.41
N ARG A 246 4.59 7.95 16.72
CA ARG A 246 5.94 7.99 17.27
C ARG A 246 6.66 6.67 17.06
N GLN A 247 6.04 5.54 17.42
CA GLN A 247 6.61 4.22 17.24
C GLN A 247 6.90 3.92 15.76
N LEU A 248 6.02 4.31 14.84
CA LEU A 248 6.27 4.18 13.39
C LEU A 248 7.55 4.91 12.99
N THR A 249 7.72 6.14 13.45
CA THR A 249 8.90 6.96 13.17
C THR A 249 10.17 6.34 13.74
N ASP A 250 10.13 5.92 15.01
CA ASP A 250 11.28 5.35 15.72
C ASP A 250 11.71 4.01 15.08
N TYR A 251 10.77 3.11 14.80
CA TYR A 251 11.05 1.82 14.17
C TYR A 251 11.56 1.96 12.73
N ALA A 252 11.01 2.93 12.00
CA ALA A 252 11.48 3.22 10.65
C ALA A 252 12.92 3.77 10.67
N ALA A 253 13.24 4.71 11.55
CA ALA A 253 14.58 5.25 11.70
C ALA A 253 15.59 4.16 12.09
N GLU A 254 15.27 3.35 13.11
CA GLU A 254 16.09 2.19 13.53
C GLU A 254 16.32 1.20 12.38
N PHE A 255 15.31 0.93 11.57
CA PHE A 255 15.42 0.04 10.43
C PHE A 255 16.32 0.61 9.33
N ILE A 256 16.12 1.90 8.99
CA ILE A 256 16.90 2.59 7.96
C ILE A 256 18.40 2.65 8.30
N GLU A 257 18.75 2.83 9.57
CA GLU A 257 20.15 2.85 10.04
C GLU A 257 20.87 1.51 9.84
N ARG A 258 20.12 0.42 9.69
CA ARG A 258 20.66 -0.94 9.47
C ARG A 258 20.72 -1.34 7.98
N CYS A 259 20.11 -0.53 7.09
CA CYS A 259 20.14 -0.70 5.64
C CYS A 259 21.37 0.01 5.02
#